data_ccb5d7a58c3e98ce0412335a6f3932bf
#
_entry.id   ccb5d7a58c3e98ce0412335a6f3932bf
#
_cell.length_a   1.000
_cell.length_b   1.000
_cell.length_c   1.000
_cell.angle_alpha   90.00
_cell.angle_beta   90.00
_cell.angle_gamma   90.00
#
_symmetry.space_group_name_H-M   'P 1'
#
loop_
_entity.id
_entity.type
_entity.pdbx_description
1 polymer ?
#
loop_
_entity_poly.entity_id
_entity_poly.type
_entity_poly.pdbx_seq_one_letter_code
_entity_poly.pdbx_strand_id
1 'polypeptide(L)'
;LCTFHIANKGIETTTRVSTLSFYIATFIFLFDIFALFGQIEIDNYLPITNFNVKDIAKASFVFALYFSVPIVNIYACKFDQISDKDNFSKYFTFAHLFSLLILFLSIGTTLGVLGIELCNIFDYPLYTVLKKISLFRFIESFENVSIMLWVIYIINATSISLLCTFNTLKDTFNLKNKSFKYMKYILFVIAFLIPTIFFMDNTFIDSLNYVWIPASLTVMMLLIVTISLIFITIKNKLNK
;
A
#
# COMPACT_ATOMS: atom_id res chain seq x y z
N LEU A 1 -4.99 13.78 -11.68
CA LEU A 1 -4.07 14.74 -12.31
C LEU A 1 -2.72 14.79 -11.61
N CYS A 2 -2.67 14.98 -10.27
CA CYS A 2 -1.42 15.01 -9.49
C CYS A 2 -0.56 13.75 -9.67
N THR A 3 -1.17 12.57 -9.58
CA THR A 3 -0.52 11.26 -9.76
C THR A 3 0.16 11.13 -11.11
N PHE A 4 -0.55 11.52 -12.17
CA PHE A 4 -0.01 11.50 -13.53
C PHE A 4 1.15 12.49 -13.71
N HIS A 5 1.02 13.68 -13.14
CA HIS A 5 2.07 14.69 -13.21
C HIS A 5 3.36 14.21 -12.53
N ILE A 6 3.26 13.66 -11.33
CA ILE A 6 4.40 13.11 -10.57
C ILE A 6 5.03 11.95 -11.35
N ALA A 7 4.23 10.97 -11.76
CA ALA A 7 4.71 9.80 -12.52
C ALA A 7 5.40 10.20 -13.84
N ASN A 8 4.88 11.22 -14.52
CA ASN A 8 5.46 11.70 -15.78
C ASN A 8 6.82 12.39 -15.63
N LYS A 9 7.10 12.94 -14.45
CA LYS A 9 8.39 13.56 -14.10
C LYS A 9 9.50 12.53 -13.84
N GLY A 10 9.15 11.26 -13.66
CA GLY A 10 10.10 10.16 -13.47
C GLY A 10 10.39 9.82 -12.02
N ILE A 11 11.28 8.83 -11.85
CA ILE A 11 11.53 8.19 -10.56
C ILE A 11 12.11 9.17 -9.51
N GLU A 12 12.99 10.06 -9.90
CA GLU A 12 13.62 11.00 -8.98
C GLU A 12 12.59 11.92 -8.30
N THR A 13 11.68 12.49 -9.08
CA THR A 13 10.61 13.35 -8.54
C THR A 13 9.67 12.56 -7.65
N THR A 14 9.28 11.35 -8.09
CA THR A 14 8.40 10.47 -7.32
C THR A 14 9.03 10.09 -5.98
N THR A 15 10.32 9.74 -5.97
CA THR A 15 11.04 9.37 -4.75
C THR A 15 11.18 10.56 -3.80
N ARG A 16 11.51 11.74 -4.28
CA ARG A 16 11.64 12.96 -3.45
C ARG A 16 10.30 13.31 -2.77
N VAL A 17 9.20 13.27 -3.53
CA VAL A 17 7.85 13.53 -2.98
C VAL A 17 7.49 12.46 -1.94
N SER A 18 7.76 11.18 -2.22
CA SER A 18 7.48 10.08 -1.29
C SER A 18 8.31 10.19 -0.01
N THR A 19 9.58 10.59 -0.10
CA THR A 19 10.46 10.77 1.07
C THR A 19 9.94 11.88 1.98
N LEU A 20 9.59 13.04 1.41
CA LEU A 20 9.03 14.14 2.19
C LEU A 20 7.71 13.74 2.86
N SER A 21 6.81 13.13 2.11
CA SER A 21 5.53 12.63 2.62
C SER A 21 5.72 11.60 3.74
N PHE A 22 6.71 10.73 3.61
CA PHE A 22 7.02 9.70 4.62
C PHE A 22 7.37 10.32 5.98
N TYR A 23 8.25 11.31 6.02
CA TYR A 23 8.62 11.96 7.28
C TYR A 23 7.44 12.66 7.95
N ILE A 24 6.67 13.43 7.16
CA ILE A 24 5.49 14.15 7.68
C ILE A 24 4.48 13.16 8.23
N ALA A 25 4.18 12.12 7.47
CA ALA A 25 3.17 11.15 7.83
C ALA A 25 3.59 10.28 9.02
N THR A 26 4.87 9.88 9.11
CA THR A 26 5.37 9.14 10.28
C THR A 26 5.25 9.99 11.55
N PHE A 27 5.56 11.29 11.45
CA PHE A 27 5.43 12.20 12.59
C PHE A 27 3.98 12.30 13.07
N ILE A 28 3.03 12.52 12.15
CA ILE A 28 1.61 12.65 12.50
C ILE A 28 1.06 11.31 13.01
N PHE A 29 1.45 10.19 12.41
CA PHE A 29 1.05 8.87 12.86
C PHE A 29 1.51 8.57 14.31
N LEU A 30 2.75 8.89 14.65
CA LEU A 30 3.24 8.75 16.02
C LEU A 30 2.49 9.67 16.99
N PHE A 31 2.14 10.86 16.54
CA PHE A 31 1.33 11.79 17.30
C PHE A 31 -0.10 11.23 17.54
N ASP A 32 -0.75 10.65 16.52
CA ASP A 32 -2.06 10.01 16.63
C ASP A 32 -2.05 8.89 17.67
N ILE A 33 -1.03 8.01 17.64
CA ILE A 33 -0.88 6.94 18.63
C ILE A 33 -0.71 7.52 20.03
N PHE A 34 0.15 8.52 20.18
CA PHE A 34 0.38 9.15 21.48
C PHE A 34 -0.89 9.79 22.03
N ALA A 35 -1.65 10.49 21.20
CA ALA A 35 -2.92 11.12 21.58
C ALA A 35 -4.00 10.12 21.99
N LEU A 36 -3.99 8.93 21.39
CA LEU A 36 -4.97 7.87 21.67
C LEU A 36 -4.53 6.94 22.81
N PHE A 37 -3.27 7.00 23.23
CA PHE A 37 -2.72 6.06 24.20
C PHE A 37 -3.51 5.99 25.50
N GLY A 38 -4.00 7.13 26.00
CA GLY A 38 -4.82 7.22 27.21
C GLY A 38 -6.26 6.69 27.06
N GLN A 39 -6.68 6.35 25.84
CA GLN A 39 -8.03 5.84 25.53
C GLN A 39 -8.02 4.33 25.23
N ILE A 40 -6.87 3.70 25.32
CA ILE A 40 -6.73 2.24 25.09
C ILE A 40 -7.21 1.52 26.33
N GLU A 41 -8.20 0.65 26.15
CA GLU A 41 -8.72 -0.25 27.19
C GLU A 41 -8.29 -1.68 26.89
N ILE A 42 -7.63 -2.31 27.87
CA ILE A 42 -7.10 -3.69 27.71
C ILE A 42 -8.24 -4.69 27.51
N ASP A 43 -9.38 -4.45 28.12
CA ASP A 43 -10.57 -5.31 27.99
C ASP A 43 -11.09 -5.40 26.55
N ASN A 44 -10.85 -4.38 25.74
CA ASN A 44 -11.21 -4.36 24.32
C ASN A 44 -10.47 -5.41 23.46
N TYR A 45 -9.37 -5.97 23.96
CA TYR A 45 -8.66 -7.06 23.29
C TYR A 45 -9.17 -8.46 23.68
N LEU A 46 -10.08 -8.54 24.67
CA LEU A 46 -10.59 -9.82 25.16
C LEU A 46 -11.98 -10.15 24.56
N PRO A 47 -12.30 -11.44 24.37
CA PRO A 47 -11.50 -12.61 24.64
C PRO A 47 -10.59 -13.00 23.46
N ILE A 48 -9.33 -13.26 23.72
CA ILE A 48 -8.35 -13.73 22.70
C ILE A 48 -8.58 -15.21 22.36
N THR A 49 -9.40 -15.93 23.13
CA THR A 49 -9.49 -17.38 23.10
C THR A 49 -10.41 -17.98 22.03
N ASN A 50 -11.28 -17.21 21.42
CA ASN A 50 -12.26 -17.69 20.45
C ASN A 50 -11.78 -17.50 19.00
N PHE A 51 -10.66 -18.16 18.63
CA PHE A 51 -10.16 -18.11 17.27
C PHE A 51 -10.24 -19.46 16.56
N ASN A 52 -10.62 -19.41 15.30
CA ASN A 52 -10.53 -20.55 14.41
C ASN A 52 -9.23 -20.45 13.60
N VAL A 53 -8.40 -21.48 13.68
CA VAL A 53 -7.11 -21.53 12.97
C VAL A 53 -7.27 -21.32 11.45
N LYS A 54 -8.36 -21.80 10.86
CA LYS A 54 -8.64 -21.61 9.43
C LYS A 54 -8.89 -20.16 9.09
N ASP A 55 -9.60 -19.43 9.93
CA ASP A 55 -9.92 -18.02 9.71
C ASP A 55 -8.68 -17.15 9.88
N ILE A 56 -7.84 -17.46 10.88
CA ILE A 56 -6.53 -16.80 11.04
C ILE A 56 -5.64 -17.06 9.82
N ALA A 57 -5.54 -18.31 9.36
CA ALA A 57 -4.71 -18.62 8.20
C ALA A 57 -5.20 -17.90 6.93
N LYS A 58 -6.52 -17.83 6.72
CA LYS A 58 -7.12 -17.09 5.60
C LYS A 58 -6.84 -15.59 5.70
N ALA A 59 -7.06 -14.99 6.85
CA ALA A 59 -6.81 -13.56 7.07
C ALA A 59 -5.31 -13.23 6.90
N SER A 60 -4.41 -14.05 7.46
CA SER A 60 -2.96 -13.88 7.32
C SER A 60 -2.51 -14.00 5.87
N PHE A 61 -3.10 -14.92 5.10
CA PHE A 61 -2.79 -15.08 3.68
C PHE A 61 -3.21 -13.85 2.87
N VAL A 62 -4.45 -13.38 3.06
CA VAL A 62 -4.95 -12.17 2.38
C VAL A 62 -4.11 -10.95 2.75
N PHE A 63 -3.78 -10.81 4.03
CA PHE A 63 -2.91 -9.75 4.52
C PHE A 63 -1.52 -9.77 3.85
N ALA A 64 -0.89 -10.95 3.79
CA ALA A 64 0.41 -11.13 3.15
C ALA A 64 0.38 -10.75 1.67
N LEU A 65 -0.71 -11.05 0.95
CA LEU A 65 -0.88 -10.67 -0.45
C LEU A 65 -0.91 -9.16 -0.62
N TYR A 66 -1.72 -8.44 0.14
CA TYR A 66 -1.77 -6.97 0.07
C TYR A 66 -0.45 -6.33 0.47
N PHE A 67 0.20 -6.87 1.50
CA PHE A 67 1.49 -6.37 1.99
C PHE A 67 2.64 -6.61 1.00
N SER A 68 2.48 -7.54 0.07
CA SER A 68 3.48 -7.84 -0.96
C SER A 68 3.39 -6.94 -2.21
N VAL A 69 2.33 -6.13 -2.36
CA VAL A 69 2.16 -5.24 -3.53
C VAL A 69 3.37 -4.33 -3.80
N PRO A 70 4.03 -3.70 -2.80
CA PRO A 70 5.24 -2.91 -3.04
C PRO A 70 6.38 -3.71 -3.67
N ILE A 71 6.47 -5.02 -3.43
CA ILE A 71 7.49 -5.90 -4.02
C ILE A 71 7.33 -5.93 -5.54
N VAL A 72 6.10 -6.00 -6.02
CA VAL A 72 5.80 -6.00 -7.47
C VAL A 72 6.29 -4.71 -8.14
N ASN A 73 6.07 -3.57 -7.50
CA ASN A 73 6.55 -2.29 -8.01
C ASN A 73 8.08 -2.24 -8.15
N ILE A 74 8.82 -2.91 -7.25
CA ILE A 74 10.27 -2.97 -7.30
C ILE A 74 10.75 -3.77 -8.53
N TYR A 75 10.10 -4.87 -8.88
CA TYR A 75 10.45 -5.63 -10.08
C TYR A 75 10.29 -4.81 -11.37
N ALA A 76 9.42 -3.81 -11.36
CA ALA A 76 9.22 -2.89 -12.48
C ALA A 76 10.21 -1.70 -12.47
N CYS A 77 10.96 -1.50 -11.40
CA CYS A 77 12.01 -0.49 -11.32
C CYS A 77 13.31 -1.00 -11.98
N LYS A 78 13.97 -0.12 -12.74
CA LYS A 78 15.27 -0.44 -13.30
C LYS A 78 16.34 -0.41 -12.22
N PHE A 79 17.01 -1.53 -12.00
CA PHE A 79 18.08 -1.66 -11.01
C PHE A 79 19.24 -0.67 -11.24
N ASP A 80 19.41 -0.20 -12.49
CA ASP A 80 20.44 0.79 -12.82
C ASP A 80 20.19 2.17 -12.22
N GLN A 81 18.97 2.44 -11.79
CA GLN A 81 18.56 3.69 -11.14
C GLN A 81 18.77 3.69 -9.62
N ILE A 82 19.21 2.56 -9.06
CA ILE A 82 19.51 2.42 -7.64
C ILE A 82 20.96 2.76 -7.41
N SER A 83 21.23 3.78 -6.58
CA SER A 83 22.60 4.26 -6.30
C SER A 83 23.40 3.29 -5.44
N ASP A 84 22.79 2.67 -4.44
CA ASP A 84 23.42 1.71 -3.52
C ASP A 84 22.79 0.32 -3.69
N LYS A 85 23.29 -0.42 -4.69
CA LYS A 85 22.79 -1.75 -5.04
C LYS A 85 23.14 -2.80 -3.99
N ASP A 86 24.30 -2.66 -3.33
CA ASP A 86 24.81 -3.65 -2.39
C ASP A 86 23.97 -3.68 -1.10
N ASN A 87 23.53 -2.53 -0.64
CA ASN A 87 22.71 -2.41 0.57
C ASN A 87 21.20 -2.36 0.29
N PHE A 88 20.78 -2.37 -0.96
CA PHE A 88 19.36 -2.25 -1.34
C PHE A 88 18.47 -3.27 -0.62
N SER A 89 18.85 -4.55 -0.60
CA SER A 89 18.09 -5.60 0.07
C SER A 89 17.91 -5.33 1.56
N LYS A 90 18.95 -4.84 2.23
CA LYS A 90 18.93 -4.48 3.65
C LYS A 90 17.96 -3.33 3.91
N TYR A 91 18.06 -2.26 3.15
CA TYR A 91 17.18 -1.10 3.31
C TYR A 91 15.72 -1.43 2.99
N PHE A 92 15.51 -2.24 1.97
CA PHE A 92 14.17 -2.70 1.62
C PHE A 92 13.53 -3.56 2.71
N THR A 93 14.29 -4.53 3.26
CA THR A 93 13.81 -5.36 4.37
C THR A 93 13.50 -4.52 5.61
N PHE A 94 14.37 -3.55 5.94
CA PHE A 94 14.12 -2.64 7.06
C PHE A 94 12.85 -1.80 6.84
N ALA A 95 12.66 -1.23 5.65
CA ALA A 95 11.45 -0.47 5.32
C ALA A 95 10.18 -1.32 5.42
N HIS A 96 10.25 -2.59 5.01
CA HIS A 96 9.14 -3.54 5.12
C HIS A 96 8.80 -3.85 6.58
N LEU A 97 9.80 -4.13 7.40
CA LEU A 97 9.62 -4.37 8.84
C LEU A 97 9.06 -3.14 9.56
N PHE A 98 9.54 -1.95 9.19
CA PHE A 98 9.02 -0.70 9.72
C PHE A 98 7.55 -0.47 9.34
N SER A 99 7.18 -0.78 8.10
CA SER A 99 5.79 -0.70 7.65
C SER A 99 4.88 -1.69 8.38
N LEU A 100 5.37 -2.91 8.67
CA LEU A 100 4.65 -3.89 9.49
C LEU A 100 4.43 -3.38 10.91
N LEU A 101 5.44 -2.76 11.51
CA LEU A 101 5.32 -2.17 12.85
C LEU A 101 4.25 -1.08 12.89
N ILE A 102 4.29 -0.14 11.92
CA ILE A 102 3.26 0.92 11.80
C ILE A 102 1.87 0.32 11.71
N LEU A 103 1.69 -0.69 10.86
CA LEU A 103 0.40 -1.33 10.65
C LEU A 103 -0.08 -2.06 11.91
N PHE A 104 0.82 -2.78 12.59
CA PHE A 104 0.51 -3.44 13.85
C PHE A 104 0.07 -2.44 14.92
N LEU A 105 0.77 -1.31 15.05
CA LEU A 105 0.40 -0.24 15.97
C LEU A 105 -0.95 0.38 15.61
N SER A 106 -1.23 0.61 14.31
CA SER A 106 -2.54 1.14 13.87
C SER A 106 -3.69 0.21 14.24
N ILE A 107 -3.56 -1.07 13.92
CA ILE A 107 -4.60 -2.07 14.22
C ILE A 107 -4.75 -2.23 15.74
N GLY A 108 -3.64 -2.33 16.46
CA GLY A 108 -3.65 -2.43 17.92
C GLY A 108 -4.36 -1.25 18.56
N THR A 109 -3.98 -0.02 18.22
CA THR A 109 -4.62 1.20 18.74
C THR A 109 -6.11 1.23 18.41
N THR A 110 -6.47 0.88 17.18
CA THR A 110 -7.87 0.88 16.75
C THR A 110 -8.71 -0.12 17.55
N LEU A 111 -8.21 -1.34 17.71
CA LEU A 111 -8.88 -2.36 18.53
C LEU A 111 -8.92 -1.98 19.99
N GLY A 112 -7.84 -1.44 20.54
CA GLY A 112 -7.78 -1.03 21.95
C GLY A 112 -8.73 0.11 22.31
N VAL A 113 -9.03 0.99 21.35
CA VAL A 113 -9.94 2.14 21.59
C VAL A 113 -11.40 1.83 21.28
N LEU A 114 -11.69 1.02 20.27
CA LEU A 114 -13.06 0.71 19.82
C LEU A 114 -13.57 -0.63 20.36
N GLY A 115 -12.69 -1.59 20.57
CA GLY A 115 -13.08 -2.98 20.77
C GLY A 115 -13.49 -3.68 19.46
N ILE A 116 -13.57 -5.01 19.53
CA ILE A 116 -13.84 -5.87 18.36
C ILE A 116 -15.24 -5.59 17.79
N GLU A 117 -16.23 -5.38 18.65
CA GLU A 117 -17.63 -5.20 18.22
C GLU A 117 -17.81 -3.94 17.37
N LEU A 118 -17.29 -2.79 17.82
CA LEU A 118 -17.38 -1.55 17.07
C LEU A 118 -16.52 -1.58 15.81
N CYS A 119 -15.36 -2.23 15.84
CA CYS A 119 -14.55 -2.41 14.65
C CYS A 119 -15.28 -3.19 13.54
N ASN A 120 -16.17 -4.10 13.89
CA ASN A 120 -16.96 -4.87 12.91
C ASN A 120 -18.17 -4.09 12.37
N ILE A 121 -18.63 -3.07 13.09
CA ILE A 121 -19.80 -2.26 12.69
C ILE A 121 -19.39 -1.11 11.76
N PHE A 122 -18.22 -0.50 12.02
CA PHE A 122 -17.78 0.65 11.23
C PHE A 122 -17.06 0.24 9.94
N ASP A 123 -17.44 0.84 8.84
CA ASP A 123 -16.76 0.65 7.54
C ASP A 123 -15.29 1.14 7.58
N TYR A 124 -15.03 2.18 8.38
CA TYR A 124 -13.71 2.80 8.54
C TYR A 124 -13.32 2.95 10.01
N PRO A 125 -13.00 1.85 10.73
CA PRO A 125 -12.71 1.88 12.16
C PRO A 125 -11.59 2.86 12.54
N LEU A 126 -10.48 2.86 11.79
CA LEU A 126 -9.35 3.74 12.05
C LEU A 126 -9.75 5.23 11.97
N TYR A 127 -10.59 5.61 11.00
CA TYR A 127 -11.11 6.98 10.91
C TYR A 127 -11.97 7.34 12.13
N THR A 128 -12.81 6.41 12.58
CA THR A 128 -13.65 6.60 13.75
C THR A 128 -12.84 6.80 15.03
N VAL A 129 -11.72 6.09 15.16
CA VAL A 129 -10.79 6.29 16.29
C VAL A 129 -10.16 7.68 16.25
N LEU A 130 -9.74 8.16 15.09
CA LEU A 130 -9.14 9.48 14.96
C LEU A 130 -10.08 10.62 15.37
N LYS A 131 -11.39 10.45 15.20
CA LYS A 131 -12.40 11.40 15.71
C LYS A 131 -12.43 11.52 17.23
N LYS A 132 -11.95 10.50 17.95
CA LYS A 132 -11.86 10.55 19.42
C LYS A 132 -10.69 11.40 19.92
N ILE A 133 -9.76 11.81 19.03
CA ILE A 133 -8.66 12.69 19.40
C ILE A 133 -9.24 14.09 19.66
N SER A 134 -9.44 14.43 20.93
CA SER A 134 -9.78 15.77 21.37
C SER A 134 -8.62 16.37 22.12
N LEU A 135 -7.89 17.27 21.49
CA LEU A 135 -6.76 17.96 22.10
C LEU A 135 -7.21 19.35 22.58
N PHE A 136 -7.21 19.54 23.89
CA PHE A 136 -7.35 20.85 24.57
C PHE A 136 -8.56 21.70 24.17
N ARG A 137 -9.70 21.12 23.81
CA ARG A 137 -10.92 21.85 23.33
C ARG A 137 -10.66 22.79 22.12
N PHE A 138 -9.43 22.87 21.62
CA PHE A 138 -9.02 23.77 20.53
C PHE A 138 -8.92 23.06 19.19
N ILE A 139 -8.68 21.74 19.18
CA ILE A 139 -8.51 20.96 17.94
C ILE A 139 -9.64 19.92 17.92
N GLU A 140 -10.79 20.33 17.42
CA GLU A 140 -11.97 19.45 17.31
C GLU A 140 -11.98 18.59 16.04
N SER A 141 -11.03 18.79 15.11
CA SER A 141 -11.03 18.16 13.78
C SER A 141 -9.65 17.66 13.36
N PHE A 142 -8.92 17.05 14.30
CA PHE A 142 -7.57 16.54 13.99
C PHE A 142 -7.61 15.37 12.99
N GLU A 143 -8.72 14.64 12.94
CA GLU A 143 -8.97 13.59 11.95
C GLU A 143 -8.81 14.08 10.50
N ASN A 144 -9.13 15.35 10.23
CA ASN A 144 -8.99 15.93 8.89
C ASN A 144 -7.53 16.02 8.45
N VAL A 145 -6.59 16.25 9.37
CA VAL A 145 -5.15 16.27 9.08
C VAL A 145 -4.69 14.87 8.69
N SER A 146 -5.11 13.85 9.44
CA SER A 146 -4.79 12.45 9.16
C SER A 146 -5.38 11.98 7.83
N ILE A 147 -6.61 12.41 7.49
CA ILE A 147 -7.22 12.13 6.18
C ILE A 147 -6.42 12.76 5.04
N MET A 148 -5.98 14.02 5.19
CA MET A 148 -5.14 14.67 4.18
C MET A 148 -3.87 13.86 3.90
N LEU A 149 -3.27 13.28 4.94
CA LEU A 149 -2.12 12.39 4.76
C LEU A 149 -2.47 11.12 3.99
N TRP A 150 -3.61 10.49 4.26
CA TRP A 150 -4.05 9.33 3.49
C TRP A 150 -4.18 9.66 2.00
N VAL A 151 -4.74 10.82 1.67
CA VAL A 151 -4.81 11.29 0.28
C VAL A 151 -3.41 11.43 -0.33
N ILE A 152 -2.46 12.01 0.40
CA ILE A 152 -1.07 12.13 -0.05
C ILE A 152 -0.43 10.75 -0.27
N TYR A 153 -0.68 9.79 0.62
CA TYR A 153 -0.21 8.41 0.45
C TYR A 153 -0.79 7.74 -0.79
N ILE A 154 -2.09 7.86 -1.02
CA ILE A 154 -2.74 7.32 -2.21
C ILE A 154 -2.14 7.95 -3.48
N ILE A 155 -1.90 9.25 -3.48
CA ILE A 155 -1.25 9.95 -4.59
C ILE A 155 0.15 9.39 -4.83
N ASN A 156 0.95 9.18 -3.80
CA ASN A 156 2.30 8.62 -3.93
C ASN A 156 2.28 7.17 -4.42
N ALA A 157 1.48 6.31 -3.80
CA ALA A 157 1.38 4.91 -4.17
C ALA A 157 0.92 4.72 -5.63
N THR A 158 -0.10 5.46 -6.04
CA THR A 158 -0.60 5.43 -7.42
C THR A 158 0.40 6.04 -8.40
N SER A 159 1.18 7.05 -8.01
CA SER A 159 2.23 7.64 -8.85
C SER A 159 3.35 6.65 -9.13
N ILE A 160 3.79 5.91 -8.10
CA ILE A 160 4.81 4.85 -8.25
C ILE A 160 4.28 3.75 -9.16
N SER A 161 3.07 3.26 -8.93
CA SER A 161 2.47 2.20 -9.74
C SER A 161 2.30 2.60 -11.20
N LEU A 162 1.88 3.83 -11.47
CA LEU A 162 1.80 4.38 -12.83
C LEU A 162 3.19 4.49 -13.49
N LEU A 163 4.19 4.98 -12.76
CA LEU A 163 5.55 5.07 -13.26
C LEU A 163 6.10 3.69 -13.63
N CYS A 164 5.90 2.69 -12.77
CA CYS A 164 6.29 1.31 -13.02
C CYS A 164 5.59 0.75 -14.25
N THR A 165 4.28 0.97 -14.37
CA THR A 165 3.49 0.57 -15.55
C THR A 165 4.01 1.22 -16.82
N PHE A 166 4.32 2.52 -16.80
CA PHE A 166 4.87 3.23 -17.95
C PHE A 166 6.22 2.63 -18.39
N ASN A 167 7.11 2.37 -17.45
CA ASN A 167 8.43 1.82 -17.75
C ASN A 167 8.33 0.39 -18.29
N THR A 168 7.53 -0.46 -17.65
CA THR A 168 7.34 -1.84 -18.08
C THR A 168 6.76 -1.91 -19.49
N LEU A 169 5.73 -1.14 -19.80
CA LEU A 169 5.13 -1.12 -21.14
C LEU A 169 6.08 -0.55 -22.19
N LYS A 170 6.84 0.49 -21.85
CA LYS A 170 7.85 1.03 -22.76
C LYS A 170 8.87 -0.02 -23.15
N ASP A 171 9.38 -0.76 -22.17
CA ASP A 171 10.42 -1.77 -22.38
C ASP A 171 9.86 -3.02 -23.08
N THR A 172 8.67 -3.49 -22.69
CA THR A 172 8.04 -4.67 -23.29
C THR A 172 7.72 -4.46 -24.78
N PHE A 173 7.19 -3.30 -25.14
CA PHE A 173 6.81 -2.99 -26.51
C PHE A 173 7.84 -2.22 -27.31
N ASN A 174 9.04 -1.98 -26.74
CA ASN A 174 10.12 -1.20 -27.36
C ASN A 174 9.62 0.13 -27.95
N LEU A 175 8.79 0.88 -27.18
CA LEU A 175 8.10 2.05 -27.69
C LEU A 175 9.05 3.22 -27.95
N LYS A 176 8.97 3.79 -29.15
CA LYS A 176 9.64 5.05 -29.47
C LYS A 176 9.05 6.20 -28.65
N ASN A 177 9.82 7.25 -28.39
CA ASN A 177 9.43 8.37 -27.51
C ASN A 177 8.06 9.00 -27.87
N LYS A 178 7.74 9.11 -29.16
CA LYS A 178 6.45 9.65 -29.61
C LYS A 178 5.27 8.73 -29.23
N SER A 179 5.39 7.44 -29.53
CA SER A 179 4.36 6.43 -29.18
C SER A 179 4.22 6.27 -27.67
N PHE A 180 5.33 6.33 -26.95
CA PHE A 180 5.35 6.30 -25.49
C PHE A 180 4.56 7.46 -24.85
N LYS A 181 4.69 8.68 -25.41
CA LYS A 181 3.92 9.83 -24.94
C LYS A 181 2.41 9.61 -25.09
N TYR A 182 1.94 9.12 -26.24
CA TYR A 182 0.51 8.83 -26.45
C TYR A 182 0.01 7.71 -25.53
N MET A 183 0.80 6.66 -25.36
CA MET A 183 0.45 5.55 -24.47
C MET A 183 0.21 6.02 -23.03
N LYS A 184 1.06 6.92 -22.49
CA LYS A 184 0.87 7.49 -21.15
C LYS A 184 -0.49 8.15 -20.98
N TYR A 185 -0.92 8.93 -21.97
CA TYR A 185 -2.25 9.60 -21.92
C TYR A 185 -3.39 8.59 -22.00
N ILE A 186 -3.28 7.58 -22.88
CA ILE A 186 -4.28 6.51 -22.96
C ILE A 186 -4.42 5.79 -21.63
N LEU A 187 -3.31 5.39 -21.01
CA LEU A 187 -3.32 4.73 -19.73
C LEU A 187 -3.90 5.61 -18.62
N PHE A 188 -3.61 6.90 -18.64
CA PHE A 188 -4.20 7.84 -17.69
C PHE A 188 -5.71 7.93 -17.83
N VAL A 189 -6.22 8.01 -19.05
CA VAL A 189 -7.66 8.02 -19.32
C VAL A 189 -8.31 6.72 -18.86
N ILE A 190 -7.71 5.57 -19.16
CA ILE A 190 -8.18 4.25 -18.70
C ILE A 190 -8.20 4.18 -17.16
N ALA A 191 -7.12 4.58 -16.52
CA ALA A 191 -7.00 4.58 -15.05
C ALA A 191 -8.01 5.54 -14.38
N PHE A 192 -8.47 6.57 -15.08
CA PHE A 192 -9.52 7.46 -14.61
C PHE A 192 -10.92 6.89 -14.84
N LEU A 193 -11.16 6.31 -16.01
CA LEU A 193 -12.49 5.83 -16.41
C LEU A 193 -12.90 4.55 -15.67
N ILE A 194 -11.95 3.61 -15.47
CA ILE A 194 -12.25 2.35 -14.81
C ILE A 194 -12.86 2.56 -13.41
N PRO A 195 -12.22 3.31 -12.48
CA PRO A 195 -12.83 3.55 -11.18
C PRO A 195 -14.16 4.28 -11.26
N THR A 196 -14.28 5.26 -12.14
CA THR A 196 -15.51 6.07 -12.26
C THR A 196 -16.72 5.25 -12.73
N ILE A 197 -16.50 4.22 -13.55
CA ILE A 197 -17.57 3.38 -14.08
C ILE A 197 -17.88 2.21 -13.15
N PHE A 198 -16.86 1.59 -12.54
CA PHE A 198 -17.01 0.33 -11.82
C PHE A 198 -17.18 0.53 -10.30
N PHE A 199 -16.70 1.63 -9.70
CA PHE A 199 -16.79 1.83 -8.24
C PHE A 199 -18.00 2.68 -7.83
N MET A 200 -19.13 2.52 -8.49
CA MET A 200 -20.38 3.19 -8.09
C MET A 200 -21.18 2.42 -7.05
N ASP A 201 -20.87 1.14 -6.81
CA ASP A 201 -21.61 0.27 -5.89
C ASP A 201 -20.67 -0.30 -4.83
N ASN A 202 -21.02 -0.14 -3.56
CA ASN A 202 -20.26 -0.65 -2.42
C ASN A 202 -20.17 -2.17 -2.43
N THR A 203 -21.22 -2.89 -2.84
CA THR A 203 -21.23 -4.34 -2.96
C THR A 203 -20.21 -4.85 -3.97
N PHE A 204 -20.01 -4.11 -5.06
CA PHE A 204 -18.98 -4.43 -6.04
C PHE A 204 -17.57 -4.18 -5.49
N ILE A 205 -17.38 -3.07 -4.75
CA ILE A 205 -16.10 -2.76 -4.09
C ILE A 205 -15.74 -3.86 -3.08
N ASP A 206 -16.69 -4.32 -2.29
CA ASP A 206 -16.47 -5.40 -1.33
C ASP A 206 -16.09 -6.71 -2.03
N SER A 207 -16.79 -7.07 -3.09
CA SER A 207 -16.47 -8.26 -3.87
C SER A 207 -15.06 -8.18 -4.51
N LEU A 208 -14.66 -7.00 -4.96
CA LEU A 208 -13.31 -6.75 -5.45
C LEU A 208 -12.27 -6.94 -4.35
N ASN A 209 -12.47 -6.33 -3.19
CA ASN A 209 -11.52 -6.37 -2.09
C ASN A 209 -11.36 -7.78 -1.49
N TYR A 210 -12.46 -8.51 -1.33
CA TYR A 210 -12.42 -9.81 -0.64
C TYR A 210 -12.15 -11.01 -1.56
N VAL A 211 -12.42 -10.90 -2.86
CA VAL A 211 -12.31 -12.03 -3.79
C VAL A 211 -11.36 -11.75 -4.94
N TRP A 212 -11.67 -10.74 -5.76
CA TRP A 212 -10.99 -10.54 -7.04
C TRP A 212 -9.55 -10.04 -6.90
N ILE A 213 -9.31 -9.08 -6.01
CA ILE A 213 -7.96 -8.53 -5.80
C ILE A 213 -7.05 -9.59 -5.16
N PRO A 214 -7.42 -10.27 -4.06
CA PRO A 214 -6.59 -11.34 -3.51
C PRO A 214 -6.34 -12.48 -4.51
N ALA A 215 -7.33 -12.88 -5.30
CA ALA A 215 -7.16 -13.92 -6.32
C ALA A 215 -6.16 -13.48 -7.40
N SER A 216 -6.29 -12.27 -7.93
CA SER A 216 -5.38 -11.73 -8.94
C SER A 216 -3.94 -11.58 -8.42
N LEU A 217 -3.77 -11.10 -7.19
CA LEU A 217 -2.47 -10.99 -6.53
C LEU A 217 -1.83 -12.36 -6.31
N THR A 218 -2.64 -13.38 -5.93
CA THR A 218 -2.15 -14.76 -5.77
C THR A 218 -1.60 -15.30 -7.08
N VAL A 219 -2.36 -15.17 -8.18
CA VAL A 219 -1.93 -15.62 -9.51
C VAL A 219 -0.65 -14.89 -9.93
N MET A 220 -0.59 -13.58 -9.74
CA MET A 220 0.56 -12.77 -10.11
C MET A 220 1.80 -13.17 -9.30
N MET A 221 1.68 -13.39 -8.00
CA MET A 221 2.79 -13.83 -7.14
C MET A 221 3.30 -15.22 -7.53
N LEU A 222 2.41 -16.16 -7.82
CA LEU A 222 2.78 -17.48 -8.31
C LEU A 222 3.53 -17.40 -9.63
N LEU A 223 3.09 -16.55 -10.56
CA LEU A 223 3.79 -16.33 -11.83
C LEU A 223 5.20 -15.76 -11.61
N ILE A 224 5.35 -14.74 -10.75
CA ILE A 224 6.66 -14.15 -10.45
C ILE A 224 7.61 -15.20 -9.86
N VAL A 225 7.15 -15.97 -8.89
CA VAL A 225 7.97 -17.02 -8.25
C VAL A 225 8.35 -18.11 -9.24
N THR A 226 7.41 -18.61 -10.03
CA THR A 226 7.68 -19.68 -11.01
C THR A 226 8.65 -19.23 -12.10
N ILE A 227 8.47 -18.04 -12.66
CA ILE A 227 9.38 -17.48 -13.67
C ILE A 227 10.78 -17.27 -13.09
N SER A 228 10.88 -16.75 -11.87
CA SER A 228 12.16 -16.55 -11.18
C SER A 228 12.89 -17.87 -10.94
N LEU A 229 12.19 -18.91 -10.50
CA LEU A 229 12.76 -20.26 -10.31
C LEU A 229 13.23 -20.89 -11.62
N ILE A 230 12.45 -20.77 -12.69
CA ILE A 230 12.85 -21.25 -14.03
C ILE A 230 14.13 -20.54 -14.47
N PHE A 231 14.18 -19.21 -14.33
CA PHE A 231 15.35 -18.42 -14.72
C PHE A 231 16.62 -18.82 -13.96
N ILE A 232 16.53 -18.98 -12.63
CA ILE A 232 17.64 -19.43 -11.77
C ILE A 232 18.10 -20.82 -12.18
N THR A 233 17.17 -21.73 -12.46
CA THR A 233 17.49 -23.11 -12.87
C THR A 233 18.21 -23.16 -14.21
N ILE A 234 17.77 -22.35 -15.18
CA ILE A 234 18.43 -22.23 -16.50
C ILE A 234 19.84 -21.64 -16.34
N LYS A 235 19.97 -20.55 -15.59
CA LYS A 235 21.26 -19.90 -15.33
C LYS A 235 22.27 -20.86 -14.68
N ASN A 236 21.83 -21.65 -13.70
CA ASN A 236 22.67 -22.62 -13.01
C ASN A 236 23.08 -23.79 -13.94
N LYS A 237 22.26 -24.13 -14.94
CA LYS A 237 22.63 -25.13 -15.96
C LYS A 237 23.62 -24.61 -17.00
N LEU A 238 23.58 -23.32 -17.32
CA LEU A 238 24.48 -22.68 -18.28
C LEU A 238 25.88 -22.39 -17.71
N ASN A 239 25.98 -22.28 -16.37
CA ASN A 239 27.23 -22.04 -15.64
C ASN A 239 27.95 -23.34 -15.20
N LYS A 240 27.39 -24.52 -15.52
CA LYS A 240 28.03 -25.84 -15.40
C LYS A 240 28.49 -26.33 -16.75
#